data_708a9ab8e5d0aea1469e022e7f4236df
#
_entry.id   708a9ab8e5d0aea1469e022e7f4236df
#
_cell.length_a   1.000
_cell.length_b   1.000
_cell.length_c   1.000
_cell.angle_alpha   90.00
_cell.angle_beta   90.00
_cell.angle_gamma   90.00
#
_symmetry.space_group_name_H-M   'P 1'
#
loop_
_entity.id
_entity.type
_entity.pdbx_description
1 polymer ?
#
loop_
_entity_poly.entity_id
_entity_poly.type
_entity_poly.pdbx_seq_one_letter_code
_entity_poly.pdbx_strand_id
1 'polypeptide(L)'
;MIRDYRESIKDLNMKCFRAVLIMCAMCLAFALRAQVQMPNPGFENWPGSLTSSPPGWHSFDEAGGVFAKTVSNKGGVGNPAALERVSGHSGKNAVVLRCTKILGVSANGALTSGRVYMGAMGASSPKNYCYTDRANGYAYKFTGRPDSISFWAKFDMKGSVYATAKAHLHTDCDFRDFVDIGQESDIASAILYFKNPNDGKWHKYKQAFKAYDKVYKATADKAPIPTLNTWTRKPSYLLFCFSTNRYVMSGTKGDALYLDDIRLIYNKKLSCIQVDGERLDGFCPSDGEYLFFVENIHSGVLPVVYAEAESPRAIVHVRQATDENPVAVISVFHDDVFAGEAEPVHYRIRFVRQSRTQRTEAPTALLLDW
;
A
#
# COMPACT_ATOMS: atom_id res chain seq x y z
N MET A 1 -27.83 -14.06 -55.64
CA MET A 1 -28.47 -14.47 -54.38
C MET A 1 -27.56 -15.30 -53.47
N ILE A 2 -27.05 -16.50 -53.86
CA ILE A 2 -26.19 -17.33 -52.97
C ILE A 2 -24.79 -16.69 -52.74
N ARG A 3 -24.26 -15.99 -53.75
CA ARG A 3 -22.95 -15.32 -53.67
C ARG A 3 -22.98 -14.11 -52.74
N ASP A 4 -24.05 -13.32 -52.81
CA ASP A 4 -24.25 -12.14 -51.93
C ASP A 4 -24.44 -12.53 -50.46
N TYR A 5 -25.11 -13.65 -50.22
CA TYR A 5 -25.31 -14.18 -48.88
C TYR A 5 -23.99 -14.64 -48.22
N ARG A 6 -23.08 -15.26 -49.00
CA ARG A 6 -21.75 -15.68 -48.52
C ARG A 6 -20.82 -14.48 -48.21
N GLU A 7 -20.90 -13.40 -48.99
CA GLU A 7 -20.15 -12.19 -48.75
C GLU A 7 -20.64 -11.46 -47.47
N SER A 8 -21.98 -11.41 -47.30
CA SER A 8 -22.59 -10.83 -46.11
C SER A 8 -22.20 -11.57 -44.81
N ILE A 9 -22.11 -12.91 -44.82
CA ILE A 9 -21.66 -13.72 -43.69
C ILE A 9 -20.17 -13.50 -43.38
N LYS A 10 -19.33 -13.39 -44.41
CA LYS A 10 -17.90 -13.10 -44.22
C LYS A 10 -17.69 -11.72 -43.61
N ASP A 11 -18.44 -10.73 -44.02
CA ASP A 11 -18.35 -9.36 -43.51
C ASP A 11 -18.85 -9.28 -42.07
N LEU A 12 -19.92 -10.01 -41.73
CA LEU A 12 -20.40 -10.11 -40.34
C LEU A 12 -19.40 -10.82 -39.44
N ASN A 13 -18.80 -11.93 -39.88
CA ASN A 13 -17.78 -12.64 -39.15
C ASN A 13 -16.51 -11.79 -38.91
N MET A 14 -16.12 -11.01 -39.92
CA MET A 14 -14.97 -10.11 -39.82
C MET A 14 -15.24 -8.94 -38.85
N LYS A 15 -16.46 -8.39 -38.82
CA LYS A 15 -16.87 -7.36 -37.87
C LYS A 15 -16.92 -7.91 -36.42
N CYS A 16 -17.48 -9.12 -36.24
CA CYS A 16 -17.45 -9.80 -34.94
C CYS A 16 -16.03 -10.10 -34.46
N PHE A 17 -15.15 -10.58 -35.34
CA PHE A 17 -13.75 -10.85 -35.03
C PHE A 17 -13.00 -9.58 -34.62
N ARG A 18 -13.20 -8.48 -35.36
CA ARG A 18 -12.63 -7.17 -35.01
C ARG A 18 -13.15 -6.65 -33.64
N ALA A 19 -14.44 -6.80 -33.36
CA ALA A 19 -15.04 -6.42 -32.08
C ALA A 19 -14.45 -7.24 -30.92
N VAL A 20 -14.29 -8.55 -31.09
CA VAL A 20 -13.63 -9.42 -30.08
C VAL A 20 -12.17 -9.05 -29.90
N LEU A 21 -11.44 -8.76 -30.97
CA LEU A 21 -10.03 -8.35 -30.89
C LEU A 21 -9.86 -7.01 -30.16
N ILE A 22 -10.75 -6.05 -30.41
CA ILE A 22 -10.77 -4.75 -29.71
C ILE A 22 -11.13 -4.95 -28.23
N MET A 23 -12.10 -5.81 -27.93
CA MET A 23 -12.51 -6.12 -26.56
C MET A 23 -11.38 -6.85 -25.79
N CYS A 24 -10.69 -7.81 -26.43
CA CYS A 24 -9.51 -8.46 -25.87
C CYS A 24 -8.35 -7.47 -25.68
N ALA A 25 -8.11 -6.54 -26.61
CA ALA A 25 -7.09 -5.51 -26.48
C ALA A 25 -7.42 -4.52 -25.35
N MET A 26 -8.70 -4.14 -25.17
CA MET A 26 -9.15 -3.35 -24.03
C MET A 26 -9.01 -4.11 -22.72
N CYS A 27 -9.38 -5.39 -22.65
CA CYS A 27 -9.18 -6.22 -21.46
C CYS A 27 -7.70 -6.38 -21.10
N LEU A 28 -6.81 -6.53 -22.08
CA LEU A 28 -5.35 -6.55 -21.89
C LEU A 28 -4.82 -5.19 -21.43
N ALA A 29 -5.35 -4.08 -21.93
CA ALA A 29 -4.98 -2.73 -21.49
C ALA A 29 -5.44 -2.44 -20.06
N PHE A 30 -6.57 -3.00 -19.61
CA PHE A 30 -7.02 -2.90 -18.21
C PHE A 30 -6.19 -3.77 -17.25
N ALA A 31 -5.66 -4.91 -17.71
CA ALA A 31 -4.85 -5.80 -16.87
C ALA A 31 -3.45 -5.23 -16.54
N LEU A 32 -2.98 -4.21 -17.27
CA LEU A 32 -1.63 -3.64 -17.16
C LEU A 32 -1.54 -2.40 -16.25
N ARG A 33 -2.61 -2.02 -15.54
CA ARG A 33 -2.68 -0.73 -14.82
C ARG A 33 -2.89 -0.83 -13.32
N ALA A 34 -2.46 -1.93 -12.70
CA ALA A 34 -2.45 -2.02 -11.25
C ALA A 34 -1.28 -1.21 -10.66
N GLN A 35 -1.53 -0.47 -9.59
CA GLN A 35 -0.47 0.15 -8.79
C GLN A 35 0.54 -0.90 -8.35
N VAL A 36 1.84 -0.59 -8.44
CA VAL A 36 2.89 -1.52 -8.01
C VAL A 36 2.70 -1.89 -6.55
N GLN A 37 2.52 -3.17 -6.31
CA GLN A 37 2.35 -3.75 -4.99
C GLN A 37 3.48 -4.71 -4.70
N MET A 38 3.66 -5.08 -3.42
CA MET A 38 4.53 -6.18 -3.05
C MET A 38 4.09 -7.48 -3.74
N PRO A 39 5.04 -8.36 -4.10
CA PRO A 39 4.68 -9.71 -4.52
C PRO A 39 3.97 -10.44 -3.39
N ASN A 40 2.91 -11.19 -3.76
CA ASN A 40 2.16 -12.03 -2.83
C ASN A 40 1.73 -11.33 -1.52
N PRO A 41 1.05 -10.16 -1.61
CA PRO A 41 0.81 -9.30 -0.47
C PRO A 41 -0.25 -9.84 0.52
N GLY A 42 -1.10 -10.76 0.08
CA GLY A 42 -2.09 -11.50 0.89
C GLY A 42 -1.72 -12.96 1.08
N PHE A 43 -0.47 -13.36 0.82
CA PHE A 43 0.07 -14.71 1.01
C PHE A 43 -0.68 -15.83 0.28
N GLU A 44 -1.53 -15.53 -0.72
CA GLU A 44 -2.35 -16.50 -1.43
C GLU A 44 -1.55 -17.48 -2.27
N ASN A 45 -0.40 -17.06 -2.80
CA ASN A 45 0.55 -17.93 -3.46
C ASN A 45 1.47 -18.57 -2.42
N TRP A 46 1.23 -19.84 -2.08
CA TRP A 46 2.02 -20.59 -1.12
C TRP A 46 2.23 -22.03 -1.58
N PRO A 47 3.13 -22.27 -2.53
CA PRO A 47 3.34 -23.60 -3.13
C PRO A 47 4.08 -24.57 -2.23
N GLY A 48 4.76 -24.08 -1.19
CA GLY A 48 5.56 -24.90 -0.27
C GLY A 48 4.77 -25.53 0.86
N SER A 49 5.48 -26.12 1.80
CA SER A 49 4.91 -26.67 3.05
C SER A 49 4.31 -25.55 3.92
N LEU A 50 3.53 -25.92 4.93
CA LEU A 50 2.90 -24.97 5.85
C LEU A 50 3.92 -24.07 6.57
N THR A 51 5.13 -24.58 6.80
CA THR A 51 6.20 -23.87 7.52
C THR A 51 7.29 -23.32 6.61
N SER A 52 7.14 -23.41 5.28
CA SER A 52 8.04 -22.73 4.34
C SER A 52 7.68 -21.26 4.22
N SER A 53 8.64 -20.40 3.93
CA SER A 53 8.37 -19.00 3.64
C SER A 53 7.59 -18.84 2.33
N PRO A 54 6.58 -17.94 2.28
CA PRO A 54 5.83 -17.69 1.05
C PRO A 54 6.70 -16.90 0.06
N PRO A 55 6.49 -17.05 -1.27
CA PRO A 55 7.26 -16.35 -2.28
C PRO A 55 7.29 -14.83 -2.07
N GLY A 56 8.48 -14.25 -2.11
CA GLY A 56 8.76 -12.82 -1.90
C GLY A 56 8.89 -12.41 -0.43
N TRP A 57 8.75 -13.37 0.50
CA TRP A 57 8.90 -13.16 1.93
C TRP A 57 9.82 -14.20 2.55
N HIS A 58 10.55 -13.83 3.57
CA HIS A 58 11.60 -14.65 4.18
C HIS A 58 11.56 -14.54 5.71
N SER A 59 12.07 -15.56 6.37
CA SER A 59 12.10 -15.69 7.82
C SER A 59 13.51 -16.02 8.32
N PHE A 60 13.62 -16.50 9.55
CA PHE A 60 14.87 -17.02 10.09
C PHE A 60 15.38 -18.28 9.37
N ASP A 61 14.52 -18.99 8.65
CA ASP A 61 14.91 -20.22 7.94
C ASP A 61 15.84 -19.94 6.76
N GLU A 62 15.74 -18.75 6.16
CA GLU A 62 16.62 -18.28 5.08
C GLU A 62 17.73 -17.36 5.60
N ALA A 63 17.91 -17.26 6.92
CA ALA A 63 18.89 -16.36 7.51
C ALA A 63 20.29 -16.57 6.96
N GLY A 64 21.05 -15.48 6.84
CA GLY A 64 22.48 -15.47 6.56
C GLY A 64 23.30 -15.21 7.83
N GLY A 65 24.63 -15.31 7.69
CA GLY A 65 25.58 -15.06 8.77
C GLY A 65 25.99 -16.33 9.52
N VAL A 66 26.99 -16.19 10.37
CA VAL A 66 27.68 -17.33 11.03
C VAL A 66 26.78 -18.09 12.02
N PHE A 67 25.73 -17.45 12.53
CA PHE A 67 24.78 -18.06 13.45
C PHE A 67 23.42 -18.38 12.82
N ALA A 68 23.28 -18.29 11.49
CA ALA A 68 22.03 -18.51 10.77
C ALA A 68 21.37 -19.86 11.11
N LYS A 69 22.14 -20.96 11.12
CA LYS A 69 21.63 -22.31 11.42
C LYS A 69 21.08 -22.44 12.86
N THR A 70 21.57 -21.62 13.79
CA THR A 70 21.11 -21.65 15.20
C THR A 70 19.72 -21.07 15.35
N VAL A 71 19.28 -20.17 14.44
CA VAL A 71 18.00 -19.44 14.56
C VAL A 71 16.88 -20.04 13.71
N SER A 72 17.21 -20.95 12.77
CA SER A 72 16.19 -21.64 11.97
C SER A 72 15.32 -22.53 12.86
N ASN A 73 14.01 -22.40 12.73
CA ASN A 73 13.05 -23.18 13.49
C ASN A 73 11.80 -23.50 12.67
N LYS A 74 11.80 -24.66 12.05
CA LYS A 74 10.68 -25.20 11.26
C LYS A 74 9.60 -25.90 12.10
N GLY A 75 9.75 -25.87 13.42
CA GLY A 75 8.84 -26.54 14.32
C GLY A 75 9.22 -28.01 14.56
N GLY A 76 8.48 -28.65 15.43
CA GLY A 76 8.63 -30.05 15.83
C GLY A 76 7.74 -30.38 17.01
N VAL A 77 7.85 -31.60 17.56
CA VAL A 77 7.01 -32.06 18.68
C VAL A 77 7.14 -31.11 19.87
N GLY A 78 6.03 -30.47 20.26
CA GLY A 78 5.96 -29.51 21.37
C GLY A 78 6.66 -28.17 21.12
N ASN A 79 7.08 -27.89 19.89
CA ASN A 79 7.72 -26.64 19.53
C ASN A 79 7.15 -26.11 18.20
N PRO A 80 6.23 -25.11 18.21
CA PRO A 80 5.64 -24.58 16.98
C PRO A 80 6.71 -23.90 16.12
N ALA A 81 6.51 -23.93 14.79
CA ALA A 81 7.39 -23.24 13.86
C ALA A 81 7.39 -21.72 14.08
N ALA A 82 8.52 -21.08 13.83
CA ALA A 82 8.65 -19.62 13.93
C ALA A 82 7.79 -18.89 12.88
N LEU A 83 7.53 -19.53 11.74
CA LEU A 83 6.65 -19.07 10.68
C LEU A 83 5.76 -20.22 10.21
N GLU A 84 4.47 -19.94 9.95
CA GLU A 84 3.53 -20.94 9.43
C GLU A 84 2.42 -20.27 8.62
N ARG A 85 1.88 -21.00 7.63
CA ARG A 85 0.68 -20.66 6.90
C ARG A 85 -0.57 -20.98 7.72
N VAL A 86 -1.48 -20.03 7.81
CA VAL A 86 -2.75 -20.15 8.54
C VAL A 86 -3.90 -19.62 7.70
N SER A 87 -5.15 -19.75 8.19
CA SER A 87 -6.32 -19.13 7.56
C SER A 87 -6.22 -17.62 7.58
N GLY A 88 -6.54 -16.97 6.44
CA GLY A 88 -6.42 -15.54 6.21
C GLY A 88 -7.49 -14.70 6.89
N HIS A 89 -7.26 -13.40 6.94
CA HIS A 89 -8.27 -12.36 7.16
C HIS A 89 -9.16 -12.27 5.92
N SER A 90 -8.54 -12.21 4.76
CA SER A 90 -9.20 -12.33 3.45
C SER A 90 -8.58 -13.49 2.68
N GLY A 91 -9.28 -13.98 1.65
CA GLY A 91 -8.81 -15.13 0.88
C GLY A 91 -8.67 -16.42 1.71
N LYS A 92 -7.61 -17.19 1.43
CA LYS A 92 -7.38 -18.50 2.06
C LYS A 92 -6.24 -18.49 3.08
N ASN A 93 -5.22 -17.70 2.84
CA ASN A 93 -3.95 -17.80 3.51
C ASN A 93 -3.59 -16.50 4.24
N ALA A 94 -2.94 -16.65 5.38
CA ALA A 94 -2.21 -15.62 6.10
C ALA A 94 -0.91 -16.21 6.64
N VAL A 95 -0.01 -15.36 7.11
CA VAL A 95 1.20 -15.80 7.81
C VAL A 95 1.05 -15.59 9.31
N VAL A 96 1.49 -16.55 10.11
CA VAL A 96 1.72 -16.37 11.55
C VAL A 96 3.20 -16.42 11.86
N LEU A 97 3.66 -15.45 12.63
CA LEU A 97 5.00 -15.37 13.19
C LEU A 97 4.92 -15.70 14.68
N ARG A 98 5.83 -16.53 15.18
CA ARG A 98 5.83 -16.92 16.60
C ARG A 98 7.17 -16.63 17.26
N CYS A 99 7.09 -16.17 18.51
CA CYS A 99 8.25 -16.17 19.38
C CYS A 99 8.66 -17.60 19.71
N THR A 100 9.94 -17.89 19.61
CA THR A 100 10.51 -19.21 19.90
C THR A 100 11.58 -19.08 20.98
N LYS A 101 12.09 -20.22 21.47
CA LYS A 101 13.29 -20.22 22.33
C LYS A 101 14.44 -20.87 21.59
N ILE A 102 15.56 -20.18 21.53
CA ILE A 102 16.80 -20.63 20.93
C ILE A 102 17.86 -20.62 22.03
N LEU A 103 18.39 -21.78 22.37
CA LEU A 103 19.38 -21.95 23.47
C LEU A 103 18.92 -21.28 24.78
N GLY A 104 17.63 -21.38 25.10
CA GLY A 104 17.04 -20.76 26.31
C GLY A 104 16.68 -19.27 26.19
N VAL A 105 17.10 -18.58 25.15
CA VAL A 105 16.84 -17.17 24.89
C VAL A 105 15.57 -17.01 24.03
N SER A 106 14.72 -16.05 24.37
CA SER A 106 13.56 -15.71 23.54
C SER A 106 14.01 -15.07 22.23
N ALA A 107 13.54 -15.65 21.11
CA ALA A 107 13.72 -15.10 19.77
C ALA A 107 12.35 -14.63 19.26
N ASN A 108 12.27 -13.38 18.86
CA ASN A 108 11.06 -12.82 18.24
C ASN A 108 10.83 -13.49 16.88
N GLY A 109 9.56 -13.73 16.49
CA GLY A 109 9.22 -14.08 15.12
C GLY A 109 9.51 -12.91 14.19
N ALA A 110 10.00 -13.20 12.99
CA ALA A 110 10.32 -12.18 11.98
C ALA A 110 9.87 -12.59 10.58
N LEU A 111 9.45 -11.60 9.79
CA LEU A 111 9.13 -11.72 8.38
C LEU A 111 9.73 -10.52 7.63
N THR A 112 10.38 -10.75 6.50
CA THR A 112 11.01 -9.68 5.71
C THR A 112 10.92 -9.98 4.21
N SER A 113 10.87 -8.94 3.39
CA SER A 113 11.07 -9.04 1.94
C SER A 113 12.55 -9.13 1.53
N GLY A 114 13.45 -8.94 2.49
CA GLY A 114 14.88 -9.12 2.38
C GLY A 114 15.33 -10.41 3.06
N ARG A 115 16.46 -10.35 3.76
CA ARG A 115 17.02 -11.47 4.48
C ARG A 115 17.34 -11.10 5.93
N VAL A 116 17.18 -12.03 6.86
CA VAL A 116 17.70 -11.88 8.23
C VAL A 116 19.19 -12.21 8.23
N TYR A 117 20.02 -11.40 8.88
CA TYR A 117 21.43 -11.64 9.10
C TYR A 117 21.73 -11.84 10.57
N MET A 118 22.36 -12.96 10.88
CA MET A 118 22.74 -13.36 12.24
C MET A 118 24.27 -13.41 12.37
N GLY A 119 24.87 -12.25 12.64
CA GLY A 119 26.32 -12.08 12.77
C GLY A 119 26.84 -12.26 14.18
N ALA A 120 25.95 -12.37 15.18
CA ALA A 120 26.31 -12.56 16.59
C ALA A 120 25.26 -13.40 17.31
N MET A 121 25.70 -14.13 18.35
CA MET A 121 24.77 -14.90 19.22
C MET A 121 23.92 -14.00 20.12
N GLY A 122 24.43 -12.84 20.55
CA GLY A 122 23.69 -11.89 21.35
C GLY A 122 22.56 -11.26 20.53
N ALA A 123 21.31 -11.51 20.89
CA ALA A 123 20.16 -11.07 20.12
C ALA A 123 20.08 -9.54 19.91
N SER A 124 20.56 -8.74 20.88
CA SER A 124 20.62 -7.27 20.83
C SER A 124 21.85 -6.73 20.08
N SER A 125 22.69 -7.60 19.52
CA SER A 125 23.89 -7.16 18.81
C SER A 125 23.53 -6.40 17.53
N PRO A 126 24.17 -5.26 17.25
CA PRO A 126 23.99 -4.53 15.98
C PRO A 126 24.49 -5.30 14.76
N LYS A 127 25.09 -6.46 14.95
CA LYS A 127 25.46 -7.39 13.89
C LYS A 127 24.28 -8.27 13.45
N ASN A 128 23.12 -8.20 14.11
CA ASN A 128 21.90 -8.92 13.75
C ASN A 128 20.89 -7.91 13.20
N TYR A 129 20.47 -8.06 11.96
CA TYR A 129 19.55 -7.13 11.27
C TYR A 129 18.78 -7.83 10.14
N CYS A 130 17.70 -7.23 9.68
CA CYS A 130 17.12 -7.54 8.37
C CYS A 130 17.77 -6.64 7.31
N TYR A 131 17.99 -7.15 6.11
CA TYR A 131 18.65 -6.38 5.06
C TYR A 131 18.23 -6.82 3.66
N THR A 132 18.43 -5.92 2.69
CA THR A 132 18.32 -6.23 1.27
C THR A 132 19.60 -6.96 0.84
N ASP A 133 19.51 -8.26 0.56
CA ASP A 133 20.64 -9.08 0.11
C ASP A 133 20.55 -9.28 -1.41
N ARG A 134 21.09 -8.32 -2.17
CA ARG A 134 21.01 -8.30 -3.63
C ARG A 134 21.81 -9.44 -4.26
N ALA A 135 22.94 -9.79 -3.66
CA ALA A 135 23.84 -10.81 -4.18
C ALA A 135 23.21 -12.21 -4.16
N ASN A 136 22.31 -12.47 -3.21
CA ASN A 136 21.67 -13.78 -3.02
C ASN A 136 20.19 -13.80 -3.41
N GLY A 137 19.66 -12.73 -4.03
CA GLY A 137 18.31 -12.67 -4.53
C GLY A 137 17.23 -12.36 -3.46
N TYR A 138 17.61 -11.99 -2.24
CA TYR A 138 16.68 -11.55 -1.19
C TYR A 138 16.52 -10.02 -1.25
N ALA A 139 16.01 -9.55 -2.38
CA ALA A 139 15.89 -8.13 -2.67
C ALA A 139 14.67 -7.88 -3.55
N TYR A 140 13.82 -6.94 -3.16
CA TYR A 140 12.68 -6.55 -3.96
C TYR A 140 12.95 -5.21 -4.65
N LYS A 141 13.20 -5.26 -5.98
CA LYS A 141 13.34 -4.05 -6.82
C LYS A 141 12.04 -3.28 -6.85
N PHE A 142 12.11 -2.01 -6.49
CA PHE A 142 10.93 -1.18 -6.37
C PHE A 142 11.29 0.29 -6.60
N THR A 143 10.62 0.91 -7.57
CA THR A 143 10.83 2.31 -7.94
C THR A 143 9.66 3.22 -7.60
N GLY A 144 8.58 2.64 -7.07
CA GLY A 144 7.38 3.37 -6.69
C GLY A 144 7.57 4.21 -5.42
N ARG A 145 6.71 5.19 -5.23
CA ARG A 145 6.75 6.12 -4.10
C ARG A 145 5.38 6.17 -3.39
N PRO A 146 4.93 5.07 -2.72
CA PRO A 146 3.66 5.05 -2.03
C PRO A 146 3.61 6.04 -0.87
N ASP A 147 2.42 6.54 -0.52
CA ASP A 147 2.22 7.43 0.64
C ASP A 147 2.32 6.70 1.97
N SER A 148 1.90 5.43 2.00
CA SER A 148 1.84 4.65 3.24
C SER A 148 1.82 3.16 2.96
N ILE A 149 2.07 2.38 4.01
CA ILE A 149 1.76 0.95 4.08
C ILE A 149 0.45 0.75 4.84
N SER A 150 -0.30 -0.29 4.51
CA SER A 150 -1.37 -0.82 5.35
C SER A 150 -1.31 -2.34 5.38
N PHE A 151 -1.79 -2.93 6.47
CA PHE A 151 -1.86 -4.38 6.64
C PHE A 151 -2.90 -4.74 7.68
N TRP A 152 -3.35 -5.98 7.69
CA TRP A 152 -4.15 -6.53 8.75
C TRP A 152 -3.28 -7.36 9.68
N ALA A 153 -3.51 -7.23 10.98
CA ALA A 153 -2.82 -8.03 11.99
C ALA A 153 -3.78 -8.49 13.08
N LYS A 154 -3.49 -9.67 13.61
CA LYS A 154 -4.16 -10.27 14.76
C LYS A 154 -3.09 -10.79 15.73
N PHE A 155 -3.35 -10.69 17.01
CA PHE A 155 -2.45 -11.14 18.05
C PHE A 155 -3.02 -12.34 18.81
N ASP A 156 -2.17 -13.31 19.09
CA ASP A 156 -2.39 -14.36 20.09
C ASP A 156 -1.21 -14.31 21.07
N MET A 157 -1.26 -13.31 21.92
CA MET A 157 -0.21 -12.96 22.90
C MET A 157 -0.85 -12.50 24.19
N LYS A 158 -0.22 -12.77 25.33
CA LYS A 158 -0.71 -12.31 26.62
C LYS A 158 -0.16 -10.90 26.93
N GLY A 159 -1.04 -10.05 27.45
CA GLY A 159 -0.66 -8.72 27.92
C GLY A 159 -0.50 -7.67 26.82
N SER A 160 0.00 -6.50 27.24
CA SER A 160 0.15 -5.32 26.38
C SER A 160 1.51 -5.32 25.70
N VAL A 161 1.64 -6.06 24.60
CA VAL A 161 2.87 -6.11 23.77
C VAL A 161 2.74 -5.19 22.58
N TYR A 162 3.90 -4.70 22.11
CA TYR A 162 4.01 -3.95 20.85
C TYR A 162 4.76 -4.82 19.83
N ALA A 163 4.13 -5.05 18.69
CA ALA A 163 4.79 -5.58 17.51
C ALA A 163 5.41 -4.44 16.67
N THR A 164 6.19 -4.80 15.68
CA THR A 164 6.85 -3.85 14.78
C THR A 164 6.52 -4.15 13.33
N ALA A 165 6.19 -3.11 12.57
CA ALA A 165 6.12 -3.13 11.12
C ALA A 165 6.99 -1.99 10.58
N LYS A 166 7.89 -2.32 9.65
CA LYS A 166 8.76 -1.35 9.00
C LYS A 166 8.79 -1.59 7.51
N ALA A 167 8.86 -0.52 6.74
CA ALA A 167 9.10 -0.55 5.31
C ALA A 167 10.08 0.56 4.96
N HIS A 168 11.15 0.22 4.24
CA HIS A 168 12.21 1.14 3.88
C HIS A 168 12.34 1.22 2.37
N LEU A 169 12.15 2.39 1.80
CA LEU A 169 12.44 2.72 0.42
C LEU A 169 13.87 3.25 0.35
N HIS A 170 14.73 2.57 -0.38
CA HIS A 170 16.16 2.89 -0.35
C HIS A 170 16.81 2.86 -1.73
N THR A 171 18.03 3.38 -1.80
CA THR A 171 18.84 3.43 -3.01
C THR A 171 19.34 2.03 -3.41
N ASP A 172 20.12 1.93 -4.48
CA ASP A 172 20.70 0.69 -4.98
C ASP A 172 21.88 0.23 -4.08
N CYS A 173 21.56 -0.31 -2.90
CA CYS A 173 22.51 -0.82 -1.91
C CYS A 173 21.93 -2.01 -1.13
N ASP A 174 22.74 -2.68 -0.32
CA ASP A 174 22.31 -3.68 0.65
C ASP A 174 21.91 -2.96 1.95
N PHE A 175 20.70 -2.40 1.96
CA PHE A 175 20.18 -1.62 3.08
C PHE A 175 19.89 -2.50 4.29
N ARG A 176 20.34 -2.05 5.48
CA ARG A 176 20.16 -2.76 6.76
C ARG A 176 19.17 -2.03 7.65
N ASP A 177 18.11 -2.72 8.04
CA ASP A 177 17.13 -2.19 9.00
C ASP A 177 17.82 -1.74 10.29
N PHE A 178 17.35 -0.62 10.84
CA PHE A 178 17.85 0.18 11.98
C PHE A 178 19.30 0.66 11.91
N VAL A 179 20.16 0.09 11.08
CA VAL A 179 21.54 0.56 10.91
C VAL A 179 21.63 1.72 9.93
N ASP A 180 20.94 1.60 8.80
CA ASP A 180 21.02 2.55 7.69
C ASP A 180 19.84 3.55 7.65
N ILE A 181 18.92 3.48 8.63
CA ILE A 181 17.76 4.40 8.74
C ILE A 181 18.26 5.84 8.89
N GLY A 182 17.72 6.73 8.04
CA GLY A 182 18.08 8.14 8.01
C GLY A 182 19.50 8.43 7.49
N GLN A 183 20.19 7.41 6.96
CA GLN A 183 21.45 7.60 6.23
C GLN A 183 21.16 7.97 4.76
N GLU A 184 22.21 8.25 4.00
CA GLU A 184 22.10 8.64 2.59
C GLU A 184 21.36 7.60 1.74
N SER A 185 21.45 6.33 2.09
CA SER A 185 20.75 5.23 1.41
C SER A 185 19.26 5.18 1.70
N ASP A 186 18.78 5.71 2.83
CA ASP A 186 17.37 5.77 3.19
C ASP A 186 16.67 6.93 2.46
N ILE A 187 15.69 6.61 1.64
CA ILE A 187 14.90 7.61 0.92
C ILE A 187 13.67 7.95 1.73
N ALA A 188 12.95 6.93 2.20
CA ALA A 188 11.81 7.10 3.07
C ALA A 188 11.49 5.82 3.82
N SER A 189 11.05 5.97 5.06
CA SER A 189 10.72 4.85 5.92
C SER A 189 9.35 5.01 6.57
N ALA A 190 8.59 3.92 6.60
CA ALA A 190 7.37 3.77 7.38
C ALA A 190 7.68 2.86 8.57
N ILE A 191 7.66 3.38 9.79
CA ILE A 191 7.98 2.65 11.02
C ILE A 191 6.79 2.74 11.96
N LEU A 192 6.22 1.59 12.31
CA LEU A 192 5.09 1.48 13.21
C LEU A 192 5.39 0.50 14.34
N TYR A 193 5.20 0.95 15.56
CA TYR A 193 5.09 0.11 16.75
C TYR A 193 3.61 0.03 17.13
N PHE A 194 2.99 -1.12 16.89
CA PHE A 194 1.55 -1.27 17.06
C PHE A 194 1.22 -2.23 18.20
N LYS A 195 0.30 -1.76 19.03
CA LYS A 195 -0.07 -2.41 20.28
C LYS A 195 -1.03 -3.57 20.03
N ASN A 196 -0.81 -4.68 20.76
CA ASN A 196 -1.80 -5.75 20.89
C ASN A 196 -3.08 -5.20 21.53
N PRO A 197 -4.25 -5.22 20.88
CA PRO A 197 -5.53 -4.83 21.46
C PRO A 197 -6.04 -5.85 22.49
N ASN A 198 -5.44 -7.03 22.56
CA ASN A 198 -5.75 -8.11 23.48
C ASN A 198 -7.18 -8.67 23.34
N ASP A 199 -7.70 -8.69 22.12
CA ASP A 199 -9.06 -9.16 21.80
C ASP A 199 -9.09 -10.35 20.80
N GLY A 200 -7.93 -10.77 20.32
CA GLY A 200 -7.79 -11.89 19.37
C GLY A 200 -8.44 -11.66 18.01
N LYS A 201 -8.77 -10.41 17.66
CA LYS A 201 -9.41 -10.03 16.39
C LYS A 201 -8.41 -9.43 15.40
N TRP A 202 -8.77 -9.47 14.12
CA TRP A 202 -8.07 -8.79 13.07
C TRP A 202 -8.31 -7.28 13.14
N HIS A 203 -7.22 -6.50 13.10
CA HIS A 203 -7.25 -5.04 13.04
C HIS A 203 -6.42 -4.54 11.86
N LYS A 204 -6.91 -3.48 11.22
CA LYS A 204 -6.19 -2.81 10.15
C LYS A 204 -5.27 -1.75 10.70
N TYR A 205 -4.00 -1.81 10.29
CA TYR A 205 -2.98 -0.84 10.63
C TYR A 205 -2.53 -0.08 9.38
N LYS A 206 -2.12 1.16 9.56
CA LYS A 206 -1.60 2.02 8.49
C LYS A 206 -0.45 2.88 9.04
N GLN A 207 0.60 3.06 8.22
CA GLN A 207 1.72 3.94 8.56
C GLN A 207 2.18 4.69 7.32
N ALA A 208 2.26 6.02 7.40
CA ALA A 208 2.79 6.85 6.34
C ALA A 208 4.31 6.72 6.23
N PHE A 209 4.83 6.78 5.01
CA PHE A 209 6.24 6.96 4.78
C PHE A 209 6.67 8.38 5.16
N LYS A 210 7.84 8.49 5.80
CA LYS A 210 8.52 9.73 6.11
C LYS A 210 9.80 9.77 5.29
N ALA A 211 9.95 10.80 4.47
CA ALA A 211 11.13 10.97 3.62
C ALA A 211 12.30 11.59 4.40
N TYR A 212 13.51 11.27 4.00
CA TYR A 212 14.75 11.82 4.52
C TYR A 212 15.44 12.62 3.41
N ASP A 213 15.14 13.92 3.33
CA ASP A 213 15.69 14.80 2.29
C ASP A 213 17.13 15.25 2.58
N LYS A 214 17.55 15.18 3.83
CA LYS A 214 18.89 15.53 4.25
C LYS A 214 19.55 14.36 4.93
N VAL A 215 20.78 14.09 4.54
CA VAL A 215 21.65 13.16 5.25
C VAL A 215 21.97 13.77 6.62
N TYR A 216 21.29 13.30 7.64
CA TYR A 216 21.73 13.56 9.00
C TYR A 216 22.73 12.45 9.36
N LYS A 217 23.98 12.83 9.57
CA LYS A 217 24.90 11.94 10.28
C LYS A 217 24.28 11.72 11.66
N ALA A 218 23.79 10.50 11.90
CA ALA A 218 23.33 10.11 13.21
C ALA A 218 24.50 10.32 14.18
N THR A 219 24.40 11.32 15.06
CA THR A 219 25.24 11.34 16.24
C THR A 219 24.63 10.38 17.24
N ALA A 220 25.44 9.77 18.10
CA ALA A 220 25.03 8.72 19.04
C ALA A 220 23.78 9.08 19.89
N ASP A 221 23.42 10.36 19.97
CA ASP A 221 22.39 10.90 20.86
C ASP A 221 21.13 11.42 20.13
N LYS A 222 21.05 11.42 18.80
CA LYS A 222 19.89 11.95 18.08
C LYS A 222 19.47 11.03 16.93
N ALA A 223 18.28 10.47 17.09
CA ALA A 223 17.59 9.83 15.96
C ALA A 223 17.43 10.82 14.80
N PRO A 224 17.61 10.40 13.54
CA PRO A 224 17.38 11.26 12.38
C PRO A 224 15.94 11.78 12.41
N ILE A 225 15.79 13.08 12.24
CA ILE A 225 14.47 13.72 12.14
C ILE A 225 14.04 13.66 10.68
N PRO A 226 12.97 12.94 10.33
CA PRO A 226 12.46 12.94 8.97
C PRO A 226 11.98 14.34 8.60
N THR A 227 12.41 14.84 7.46
CA THR A 227 11.84 16.05 6.88
C THR A 227 10.52 15.72 6.19
N LEU A 228 9.53 16.59 6.37
CA LEU A 228 8.23 16.41 5.78
C LEU A 228 8.29 16.70 4.27
N ASN A 229 7.95 15.73 3.44
CA ASN A 229 7.17 15.87 2.21
C ASN A 229 7.84 16.10 0.85
N THR A 230 9.15 16.08 0.69
CA THR A 230 9.70 16.14 -0.68
C THR A 230 10.47 14.88 -1.00
N TRP A 231 9.80 13.97 -1.67
CA TRP A 231 10.40 12.80 -2.25
C TRP A 231 11.15 13.16 -3.53
N THR A 232 12.31 13.74 -3.40
CA THR A 232 13.11 14.18 -4.56
C THR A 232 13.86 13.02 -5.22
N ARG A 233 14.16 11.96 -4.46
CA ARG A 233 14.91 10.80 -4.93
C ARG A 233 13.99 9.62 -5.25
N LYS A 234 14.31 8.88 -6.32
CA LYS A 234 13.63 7.61 -6.66
C LYS A 234 14.25 6.46 -5.89
N PRO A 235 13.44 5.58 -5.29
CA PRO A 235 13.94 4.35 -4.70
C PRO A 235 14.37 3.35 -5.79
N SER A 236 15.19 2.41 -5.40
CA SER A 236 15.59 1.26 -6.23
C SER A 236 15.09 -0.06 -5.64
N TYR A 237 14.89 -0.08 -4.32
CA TYR A 237 14.44 -1.25 -3.57
C TYR A 237 13.49 -0.88 -2.44
N LEU A 238 12.72 -1.88 -2.00
CA LEU A 238 11.82 -1.82 -0.85
C LEU A 238 12.12 -2.99 0.09
N LEU A 239 12.43 -2.68 1.35
CA LEU A 239 12.64 -3.65 2.40
C LEU A 239 11.51 -3.58 3.42
N PHE A 240 10.74 -4.65 3.58
CA PHE A 240 9.80 -4.84 4.68
C PHE A 240 10.42 -5.65 5.81
N CYS A 241 10.13 -5.27 7.05
CA CYS A 241 10.51 -6.01 8.25
C CYS A 241 9.35 -6.00 9.26
N PHE A 242 8.84 -7.17 9.60
CA PHE A 242 7.86 -7.37 10.66
C PHE A 242 8.49 -8.17 11.80
N SER A 243 8.12 -7.84 13.03
CA SER A 243 8.54 -8.58 14.21
C SER A 243 7.40 -8.68 15.23
N THR A 244 7.28 -9.85 15.87
CA THR A 244 6.29 -10.09 16.93
C THR A 244 6.39 -9.10 18.07
N ASN A 245 7.58 -8.61 18.38
CA ASN A 245 7.85 -7.72 19.52
C ASN A 245 8.74 -6.55 19.14
N ARG A 246 8.50 -5.40 19.76
CA ARG A 246 9.30 -4.18 19.56
C ARG A 246 10.74 -4.36 20.00
N TYR A 247 10.93 -4.96 21.17
CA TYR A 247 12.26 -5.18 21.74
C TYR A 247 12.71 -6.62 21.50
N VAL A 248 13.99 -6.79 21.22
CA VAL A 248 14.60 -8.11 21.12
C VAL A 248 14.50 -8.84 22.46
N MET A 249 14.32 -10.14 22.43
CA MET A 249 14.18 -11.03 23.61
C MET A 249 12.99 -10.73 24.53
N SER A 250 12.08 -9.83 24.16
CA SER A 250 10.95 -9.45 25.00
C SER A 250 9.72 -10.35 24.83
N GLY A 251 9.71 -11.23 23.83
CA GLY A 251 8.59 -12.14 23.57
C GLY A 251 8.57 -13.36 24.48
N THR A 252 7.40 -13.90 24.72
CA THR A 252 7.19 -15.18 25.38
C THR A 252 7.08 -16.31 24.33
N LYS A 253 7.66 -17.47 24.61
CA LYS A 253 7.54 -18.63 23.69
C LYS A 253 6.05 -18.91 23.39
N GLY A 254 5.72 -18.93 22.10
CA GLY A 254 4.36 -19.17 21.60
C GLY A 254 3.57 -17.89 21.34
N ASP A 255 4.02 -16.71 21.78
CA ASP A 255 3.42 -15.43 21.34
C ASP A 255 3.37 -15.38 19.83
N ALA A 256 2.19 -15.10 19.26
CA ALA A 256 1.94 -15.16 17.84
C ALA A 256 1.38 -13.85 17.28
N LEU A 257 1.96 -13.41 16.17
CA LEU A 257 1.51 -12.29 15.33
C LEU A 257 1.05 -12.84 13.98
N TYR A 258 -0.19 -12.64 13.65
CA TYR A 258 -0.78 -12.97 12.35
C TYR A 258 -0.75 -11.73 11.47
N LEU A 259 -0.38 -11.90 10.20
CA LEU A 259 -0.31 -10.81 9.22
C LEU A 259 -1.01 -11.23 7.94
N ASP A 260 -1.73 -10.28 7.33
CA ASP A 260 -2.40 -10.46 6.04
C ASP A 260 -2.57 -9.12 5.32
N ASP A 261 -2.88 -9.18 4.02
CA ASP A 261 -3.24 -8.03 3.17
C ASP A 261 -2.27 -6.84 3.28
N ILE A 262 -0.98 -7.10 3.16
CA ILE A 262 0.04 -6.04 3.16
C ILE A 262 -0.05 -5.26 1.87
N ARG A 263 -0.38 -3.95 1.94
CA ARG A 263 -0.63 -3.08 0.78
C ARG A 263 0.23 -1.81 0.83
N LEU A 264 0.69 -1.41 -0.32
CA LEU A 264 1.22 -0.08 -0.57
C LEU A 264 0.07 0.83 -0.98
N ILE A 265 -0.08 1.97 -0.34
CA ILE A 265 -1.17 2.90 -0.56
C ILE A 265 -0.66 4.12 -1.31
N TYR A 266 -1.30 4.42 -2.43
CA TYR A 266 -1.10 5.61 -3.25
C TYR A 266 -2.35 6.47 -3.12
N ASN A 267 -2.26 7.55 -2.37
CA ASN A 267 -3.42 8.37 -2.03
C ASN A 267 -3.77 9.34 -3.16
N LYS A 268 -4.93 9.14 -3.76
CA LYS A 268 -5.52 9.98 -4.81
C LYS A 268 -6.83 10.65 -4.37
N LYS A 269 -7.03 10.83 -3.07
CA LYS A 269 -8.21 11.50 -2.54
C LYS A 269 -8.02 13.01 -2.52
N LEU A 270 -9.13 13.73 -2.70
CA LEU A 270 -9.18 15.15 -2.46
C LEU A 270 -9.37 15.46 -0.97
N SER A 271 -8.75 16.54 -0.51
CA SER A 271 -8.98 17.13 0.81
C SER A 271 -10.14 18.12 0.78
N CYS A 272 -10.33 18.82 -0.34
CA CYS A 272 -11.47 19.70 -0.54
C CYS A 272 -11.75 19.95 -2.03
N ILE A 273 -12.98 20.37 -2.31
CA ILE A 273 -13.41 20.99 -3.56
C ILE A 273 -13.92 22.38 -3.24
N GLN A 274 -13.63 23.35 -4.10
CA GLN A 274 -14.13 24.71 -4.02
C GLN A 274 -14.84 25.08 -5.34
N VAL A 275 -15.91 25.81 -5.25
CA VAL A 275 -16.68 26.36 -6.36
C VAL A 275 -16.72 27.88 -6.17
N ASP A 276 -16.15 28.65 -7.09
CA ASP A 276 -15.96 30.11 -7.00
C ASP A 276 -15.26 30.54 -5.68
N GLY A 277 -14.34 29.73 -5.18
CA GLY A 277 -13.56 29.99 -3.96
C GLY A 277 -14.24 29.56 -2.66
N GLU A 278 -15.49 29.12 -2.69
CA GLU A 278 -16.21 28.60 -1.53
C GLU A 278 -16.13 27.08 -1.48
N ARG A 279 -15.95 26.52 -0.29
CA ARG A 279 -15.91 25.06 -0.12
C ARG A 279 -17.25 24.43 -0.49
N LEU A 280 -17.19 23.33 -1.23
CA LEU A 280 -18.38 22.54 -1.59
C LEU A 280 -18.96 21.89 -0.33
N ASP A 281 -20.18 22.28 0.01
CA ASP A 281 -20.92 21.69 1.13
C ASP A 281 -21.22 20.20 0.86
N GLY A 282 -21.12 19.39 1.91
CA GLY A 282 -21.34 17.94 1.80
C GLY A 282 -20.25 17.18 1.05
N PHE A 283 -19.07 17.80 0.81
CA PHE A 283 -17.96 17.10 0.18
C PHE A 283 -17.50 15.92 1.04
N CYS A 284 -17.42 14.72 0.43
CA CYS A 284 -16.88 13.50 1.01
C CYS A 284 -15.85 12.88 0.03
N PRO A 285 -14.60 12.63 0.45
CA PRO A 285 -13.56 12.11 -0.44
C PRO A 285 -13.82 10.74 -1.07
N SER A 286 -14.84 10.02 -0.58
CA SER A 286 -15.28 8.73 -1.15
C SER A 286 -16.30 8.89 -2.27
N ASP A 287 -16.96 10.05 -2.36
CA ASP A 287 -18.02 10.28 -3.31
C ASP A 287 -17.46 10.87 -4.59
N GLY A 288 -17.84 10.29 -5.72
CA GLY A 288 -17.30 10.68 -7.02
C GLY A 288 -18.16 11.71 -7.78
N GLU A 289 -19.40 11.98 -7.35
CA GLU A 289 -20.33 12.82 -8.09
C GLU A 289 -21.08 13.79 -7.17
N TYR A 290 -21.22 15.04 -7.63
CA TYR A 290 -21.86 16.13 -6.90
C TYR A 290 -22.79 16.92 -7.79
N LEU A 291 -23.89 17.41 -7.23
CA LEU A 291 -24.79 18.35 -7.86
C LEU A 291 -24.57 19.73 -7.24
N PHE A 292 -24.40 20.75 -8.08
CA PHE A 292 -24.28 22.13 -7.66
C PHE A 292 -25.38 22.98 -8.34
N PHE A 293 -26.25 23.62 -7.55
CA PHE A 293 -27.33 24.42 -8.06
C PHE A 293 -26.87 25.87 -8.28
N VAL A 294 -27.03 26.36 -9.48
CA VAL A 294 -26.63 27.73 -9.86
C VAL A 294 -27.85 28.59 -10.03
N GLU A 295 -27.94 29.66 -9.22
CA GLU A 295 -28.95 30.71 -9.38
C GLU A 295 -28.48 31.69 -10.48
N ASN A 296 -29.29 31.91 -11.51
CA ASN A 296 -29.10 32.94 -12.56
C ASN A 296 -27.77 32.87 -13.34
N ILE A 297 -27.69 32.06 -14.35
CA ILE A 297 -26.66 32.20 -15.37
C ILE A 297 -27.14 33.19 -16.46
N HIS A 298 -27.13 34.49 -16.13
CA HIS A 298 -27.36 35.55 -17.14
C HIS A 298 -26.09 35.90 -17.94
N SER A 299 -24.91 35.43 -17.51
CA SER A 299 -23.60 35.77 -18.13
C SER A 299 -23.03 34.67 -19.00
N GLY A 300 -23.66 33.50 -19.10
CA GLY A 300 -23.05 32.36 -19.84
C GLY A 300 -21.77 31.79 -19.18
N VAL A 301 -21.40 32.23 -17.98
CA VAL A 301 -20.20 31.78 -17.27
C VAL A 301 -20.62 30.86 -16.13
N LEU A 302 -20.18 29.61 -16.17
CA LEU A 302 -20.36 28.66 -15.08
C LEU A 302 -19.31 28.90 -13.97
N PRO A 303 -19.64 28.56 -12.71
CA PRO A 303 -18.70 28.69 -11.60
C PRO A 303 -17.40 27.92 -11.83
N VAL A 304 -16.30 28.49 -11.36
CA VAL A 304 -14.96 27.90 -11.49
C VAL A 304 -14.73 26.91 -10.35
N VAL A 305 -14.27 25.71 -10.70
CA VAL A 305 -13.97 24.64 -9.76
C VAL A 305 -12.49 24.59 -9.46
N TYR A 306 -12.13 24.55 -8.18
CA TYR A 306 -10.80 24.27 -7.67
C TYR A 306 -10.84 23.05 -6.76
N ALA A 307 -9.73 22.33 -6.65
CA ALA A 307 -9.65 21.19 -5.78
C ALA A 307 -8.23 20.99 -5.26
N GLU A 308 -8.12 20.51 -4.03
CA GLU A 308 -6.86 20.16 -3.38
C GLU A 308 -6.86 18.69 -3.00
N ALA A 309 -5.70 18.03 -3.14
CA ALA A 309 -5.53 16.63 -2.75
C ALA A 309 -5.11 16.49 -1.28
N GLU A 310 -5.43 15.34 -0.67
CA GLU A 310 -4.91 14.97 0.66
C GLU A 310 -3.40 14.70 0.64
N SER A 311 -2.91 14.10 -0.44
CA SER A 311 -1.49 13.78 -0.58
C SER A 311 -0.77 14.89 -1.35
N PRO A 312 0.37 15.39 -0.84
CA PRO A 312 1.20 16.36 -1.59
C PRO A 312 1.82 15.75 -2.86
N ARG A 313 1.66 14.44 -3.05
CA ARG A 313 2.14 13.68 -4.21
C ARG A 313 1.05 13.42 -5.23
N ALA A 314 -0.17 13.81 -4.94
CA ALA A 314 -1.27 13.75 -5.88
C ALA A 314 -1.23 14.98 -6.79
N ILE A 315 -1.48 14.75 -8.08
CA ILE A 315 -1.58 15.78 -9.10
C ILE A 315 -3.05 15.93 -9.44
N VAL A 316 -3.57 17.14 -9.29
CA VAL A 316 -4.97 17.46 -9.54
C VAL A 316 -5.10 18.19 -10.88
N HIS A 317 -5.92 17.66 -11.78
CA HIS A 317 -6.31 18.31 -13.01
C HIS A 317 -7.81 18.59 -12.99
N VAL A 318 -8.21 19.84 -13.25
CA VAL A 318 -9.60 20.23 -13.33
C VAL A 318 -9.93 20.63 -14.75
N ARG A 319 -10.83 19.89 -15.39
CA ARG A 319 -11.52 20.31 -16.61
C ARG A 319 -12.78 21.03 -16.21
N GLN A 320 -12.83 22.33 -16.44
CA GLN A 320 -13.98 23.17 -16.11
C GLN A 320 -15.22 22.79 -16.90
N ALA A 321 -16.37 23.06 -16.34
CA ALA A 321 -17.66 22.96 -17.04
C ALA A 321 -17.78 24.07 -18.10
N THR A 322 -18.56 23.80 -19.13
CA THR A 322 -18.95 24.77 -20.18
C THR A 322 -20.45 24.77 -20.35
N ASP A 323 -21.02 25.79 -20.99
CA ASP A 323 -22.46 25.84 -21.27
C ASP A 323 -22.96 24.62 -22.07
N GLU A 324 -22.12 24.10 -22.97
CA GLU A 324 -22.43 22.89 -23.75
C GLU A 324 -22.31 21.62 -22.93
N ASN A 325 -21.39 21.60 -21.96
CA ASN A 325 -21.19 20.49 -21.04
C ASN A 325 -21.07 20.99 -19.59
N PRO A 326 -22.21 21.07 -18.87
CA PRO A 326 -22.26 21.65 -17.54
C PRO A 326 -21.70 20.69 -16.45
N VAL A 327 -20.64 19.96 -16.76
CA VAL A 327 -19.96 19.04 -15.84
C VAL A 327 -18.48 19.37 -15.77
N ALA A 328 -18.05 19.84 -14.62
CA ALA A 328 -16.63 19.90 -14.30
C ALA A 328 -16.12 18.52 -13.89
N VAL A 329 -14.94 18.14 -14.37
CA VAL A 329 -14.30 16.86 -14.03
C VAL A 329 -12.96 17.13 -13.39
N ILE A 330 -12.80 16.66 -12.16
CA ILE A 330 -11.54 16.69 -11.44
C ILE A 330 -10.91 15.31 -11.55
N SER A 331 -9.70 15.24 -12.07
CA SER A 331 -8.93 14.00 -12.21
C SER A 331 -7.73 14.06 -11.27
N VAL A 332 -7.65 13.10 -10.35
CA VAL A 332 -6.57 13.03 -9.36
C VAL A 332 -5.66 11.87 -9.70
N PHE A 333 -4.42 12.20 -10.01
CA PHE A 333 -3.35 11.24 -10.29
C PHE A 333 -2.41 11.17 -9.09
N HIS A 334 -1.69 10.08 -8.95
CA HIS A 334 -0.51 10.03 -8.10
C HIS A 334 0.72 10.35 -8.96
N ASP A 335 1.78 10.93 -8.39
CA ASP A 335 2.98 11.31 -9.15
C ASP A 335 3.75 10.10 -9.74
N ASP A 336 3.49 8.87 -9.26
CA ASP A 336 4.01 7.63 -9.85
C ASP A 336 3.24 7.17 -11.10
N VAL A 337 2.15 7.83 -11.49
CA VAL A 337 1.37 7.49 -12.70
C VAL A 337 2.20 7.59 -13.98
N PHE A 338 3.22 8.43 -13.99
CA PHE A 338 4.15 8.50 -15.13
C PHE A 338 4.97 7.22 -15.34
N ALA A 339 4.93 6.28 -14.41
CA ALA A 339 5.41 4.91 -14.60
C ALA A 339 4.39 4.00 -15.31
N GLY A 340 3.23 4.52 -15.72
CA GLY A 340 2.25 3.81 -16.55
C GLY A 340 1.19 3.01 -15.80
N GLU A 341 0.98 3.20 -14.50
CA GLU A 341 0.40 2.11 -13.69
C GLU A 341 -0.91 2.38 -12.94
N ALA A 342 -1.53 3.57 -12.97
CA ALA A 342 -2.77 3.76 -12.23
C ALA A 342 -3.75 4.72 -12.90
N GLU A 343 -4.98 4.26 -13.06
CA GLU A 343 -6.09 5.12 -13.46
C GLU A 343 -6.28 6.26 -12.44
N PRO A 344 -6.58 7.49 -12.90
CA PRO A 344 -6.93 8.59 -12.03
C PRO A 344 -8.24 8.29 -11.28
N VAL A 345 -8.40 8.89 -10.13
CA VAL A 345 -9.71 9.00 -9.48
C VAL A 345 -10.40 10.22 -10.04
N HIS A 346 -11.66 10.08 -10.44
CA HIS A 346 -12.45 11.16 -10.99
C HIS A 346 -13.52 11.59 -10.02
N TYR A 347 -13.67 12.92 -9.88
CA TYR A 347 -14.80 13.56 -9.23
C TYR A 347 -15.51 14.43 -10.27
N ARG A 348 -16.83 14.44 -10.25
CA ARG A 348 -17.65 15.20 -11.19
C ARG A 348 -18.57 16.13 -10.45
N ILE A 349 -18.63 17.39 -10.90
CA ILE A 349 -19.58 18.38 -10.39
C ILE A 349 -20.48 18.75 -11.55
N ARG A 350 -21.74 18.39 -11.43
CA ARG A 350 -22.78 18.75 -12.39
C ARG A 350 -23.47 20.04 -11.95
N PHE A 351 -23.38 21.08 -12.75
CA PHE A 351 -24.10 22.32 -12.56
C PHE A 351 -25.53 22.19 -13.05
N VAL A 352 -26.51 22.46 -12.17
CA VAL A 352 -27.93 22.41 -12.45
C VAL A 352 -28.51 23.82 -12.32
N ARG A 353 -29.17 24.31 -13.38
CA ARG A 353 -29.85 25.61 -13.37
C ARG A 353 -31.12 25.49 -12.56
N GLN A 354 -31.24 26.31 -11.53
CA GLN A 354 -32.47 26.40 -10.73
C GLN A 354 -33.38 27.53 -11.28
N SER A 355 -34.56 27.20 -11.74
CA SER A 355 -35.54 28.23 -12.11
C SER A 355 -36.16 28.84 -10.85
N ARG A 356 -36.48 30.15 -10.87
CA ARG A 356 -37.00 30.90 -9.72
C ARG A 356 -38.28 30.34 -9.06
N THR A 357 -38.94 29.40 -9.71
CA THR A 357 -40.21 28.80 -9.28
C THR A 357 -40.08 27.66 -8.24
N GLN A 358 -38.87 27.18 -7.94
CA GLN A 358 -38.66 26.04 -7.05
C GLN A 358 -38.10 26.41 -5.65
N ARG A 359 -38.24 27.66 -5.24
CA ARG A 359 -37.62 28.20 -4.01
C ARG A 359 -38.37 27.92 -2.71
N THR A 360 -39.27 26.97 -2.65
CA THR A 360 -40.10 26.74 -1.44
C THR A 360 -39.73 25.57 -0.56
N GLU A 361 -38.74 24.77 -0.94
CA GLU A 361 -38.23 23.70 -0.06
C GLU A 361 -36.70 23.69 -0.05
N ALA A 362 -36.12 23.72 1.14
CA ALA A 362 -34.69 23.58 1.35
C ALA A 362 -34.24 22.24 0.74
N PRO A 363 -33.11 22.18 -0.01
CA PRO A 363 -32.64 20.95 -0.59
C PRO A 363 -32.13 20.01 0.50
N THR A 364 -32.94 19.03 0.86
CA THR A 364 -32.45 17.82 1.53
C THR A 364 -31.57 17.07 0.52
N ALA A 365 -30.36 16.79 0.91
CA ALA A 365 -29.44 15.98 0.09
C ALA A 365 -30.13 14.68 -0.32
N LEU A 366 -30.49 14.55 -1.59
CA LEU A 366 -30.94 13.30 -2.17
C LEU A 366 -29.72 12.38 -2.34
N LEU A 367 -29.50 11.52 -1.36
CA LEU A 367 -28.72 10.30 -1.54
C LEU A 367 -29.48 9.43 -2.55
N LEU A 368 -28.96 9.31 -3.74
CA LEU A 368 -29.40 8.30 -4.69
C LEU A 368 -28.68 7.00 -4.37
N ASP A 369 -29.41 6.09 -3.71
CA ASP A 369 -29.02 4.67 -3.61
C ASP A 369 -29.10 4.02 -4.99
N TRP A 370 -27.96 3.53 -5.46
CA TRP A 370 -27.83 2.51 -6.51
C TRP A 370 -26.76 1.50 -6.12
#